data_4f4b4681ed5ec2cc547b768dc60d42c4
#
_entry.id   4f4b4681ed5ec2cc547b768dc60d42c4
#
_cell.length_a   1.000
_cell.length_b   1.000
_cell.length_c   1.000
_cell.angle_alpha   90.00
_cell.angle_beta   90.00
_cell.angle_gamma   90.00
#
_symmetry.space_group_name_H-M   'P 1'
#
loop_
_entity.id
_entity.type
_entity.pdbx_description
1 polymer ?
#
loop_
_entity_poly.entity_id
_entity_poly.type
_entity_poly.pdbx_seq_one_letter_code
_entity_poly.pdbx_strand_id
1 'polypeptide(L)'
;MEIFVRSAWSMVPFGLMLLAIALGPIKAERFWESNLNKLIVALVLALPTAVVLVLGGLGHELYHQMVNDYVPFIILLGALFIITGGIHLDGDIQAKPWVNTVFLAVGWLLASVMGTTGASMLLIRPLIATNKQREYKVHTILFFIALVANCGGLLTPLGDPPLFMLYLRGAPFLWFLEMLPEWLFVGVVLLALYFVLDTFYYKREHPDVRVADKHEHRSLKLSGQINFVYLVGVVLAVAFVNESYIPAMAGENAPIWMVHLRDVVLVILAGLSLLTTNKIVRFAKNKFSWTPIVEVAILFLGIFVTMTPVLHYLQANAAALGLREIWQFYYTTGTLSSFLDNTPTAVAFHSVALGLPAEELAAFGGEIVAGVPSMLLKAISLGAVMFGSMTYIGNGPNFMVKAIAERRGIKMPSFF
;
A
#
# COMPACT_ATOMS: atom_id res chain seq x y z
N MET A 1 -33.54 10.33 -5.86
CA MET A 1 -32.07 10.20 -5.80
C MET A 1 -31.58 9.56 -4.50
N GLU A 2 -32.14 9.91 -3.38
CA GLU A 2 -31.89 9.19 -2.09
C GLU A 2 -32.10 7.66 -2.19
N ILE A 3 -33.10 7.25 -2.94
CA ILE A 3 -33.40 5.85 -3.24
C ILE A 3 -32.26 5.16 -4.00
N PHE A 4 -31.56 5.89 -4.90
CA PHE A 4 -30.43 5.32 -5.65
C PHE A 4 -29.23 5.07 -4.76
N VAL A 5 -28.87 6.00 -3.88
CA VAL A 5 -27.73 5.86 -2.96
C VAL A 5 -27.94 4.71 -1.97
N ARG A 6 -29.19 4.43 -1.59
CA ARG A 6 -29.57 3.31 -0.73
C ARG A 6 -29.75 1.98 -1.49
N SER A 7 -29.59 1.99 -2.81
CA SER A 7 -29.73 0.78 -3.62
C SER A 7 -28.38 0.14 -3.95
N ALA A 8 -28.36 -1.17 -4.18
CA ALA A 8 -27.16 -1.89 -4.63
C ALA A 8 -26.58 -1.37 -5.95
N TRP A 9 -27.38 -0.67 -6.77
CA TRP A 9 -26.93 -0.04 -8.01
C TRP A 9 -25.89 1.08 -7.79
N SER A 10 -25.86 1.69 -6.60
CA SER A 10 -24.86 2.67 -6.24
C SER A 10 -23.44 2.11 -6.20
N MET A 11 -23.28 0.81 -6.05
CA MET A 11 -21.99 0.12 -6.07
C MET A 11 -21.41 -0.11 -7.47
N VAL A 12 -22.23 0.01 -8.52
CA VAL A 12 -21.82 -0.30 -9.91
C VAL A 12 -20.65 0.56 -10.40
N PRO A 13 -20.65 1.92 -10.23
CA PRO A 13 -19.52 2.73 -10.65
C PRO A 13 -18.20 2.33 -9.98
N PHE A 14 -18.24 2.01 -8.70
CA PHE A 14 -17.07 1.55 -7.94
C PHE A 14 -16.59 0.18 -8.43
N GLY A 15 -17.51 -0.78 -8.61
CA GLY A 15 -17.18 -2.08 -9.18
C GLY A 15 -16.54 -1.97 -10.57
N LEU A 16 -17.07 -1.12 -11.44
CA LEU A 16 -16.50 -0.84 -12.76
C LEU A 16 -15.11 -0.18 -12.65
N MET A 17 -14.91 0.74 -11.70
CA MET A 17 -13.62 1.36 -11.46
C MET A 17 -12.56 0.33 -11.05
N LEU A 18 -12.88 -0.55 -10.10
CA LEU A 18 -12.00 -1.64 -9.67
C LEU A 18 -11.71 -2.64 -10.80
N LEU A 19 -12.72 -3.01 -11.59
CA LEU A 19 -12.53 -3.87 -12.76
C LEU A 19 -11.65 -3.21 -13.83
N ALA A 20 -11.81 -1.91 -14.06
CA ALA A 20 -10.97 -1.18 -15.00
C ALA A 20 -9.50 -1.16 -14.55
N ILE A 21 -9.23 -0.97 -13.26
CA ILE A 21 -7.89 -1.01 -12.68
C ILE A 21 -7.28 -2.41 -12.79
N ALA A 22 -8.05 -3.46 -12.47
CA ALA A 22 -7.59 -4.84 -12.48
C ALA A 22 -7.37 -5.39 -13.90
N LEU A 23 -8.29 -5.12 -14.82
CA LEU A 23 -8.27 -5.70 -16.17
C LEU A 23 -7.61 -4.78 -17.21
N GLY A 24 -7.59 -3.48 -17.00
CA GLY A 24 -7.03 -2.50 -17.92
C GLY A 24 -5.60 -2.82 -18.36
N PRO A 25 -4.66 -3.04 -17.43
CA PRO A 25 -3.28 -3.39 -17.75
C PRO A 25 -3.14 -4.72 -18.51
N ILE A 26 -4.09 -5.66 -18.32
CA ILE A 26 -4.04 -7.02 -18.88
C ILE A 26 -4.70 -7.07 -20.25
N LYS A 27 -5.86 -6.44 -20.42
CA LYS A 27 -6.71 -6.56 -21.61
C LYS A 27 -6.57 -5.41 -22.59
N ALA A 28 -6.16 -4.25 -22.11
CA ALA A 28 -6.05 -3.01 -22.89
C ALA A 28 -4.73 -2.27 -22.61
N GLU A 29 -3.60 -2.99 -22.60
CA GLU A 29 -2.29 -2.50 -22.20
C GLU A 29 -1.94 -1.15 -22.86
N ARG A 30 -2.00 -1.05 -24.19
CA ARG A 30 -1.70 0.20 -24.92
C ARG A 30 -2.58 1.39 -24.52
N PHE A 31 -3.88 1.13 -24.25
CA PHE A 31 -4.79 2.15 -23.77
C PHE A 31 -4.46 2.57 -22.35
N TRP A 32 -4.12 1.58 -21.50
CA TRP A 32 -3.83 1.77 -20.08
C TRP A 32 -2.44 2.34 -19.78
N GLU A 33 -1.51 2.38 -20.75
CA GLU A 33 -0.22 3.05 -20.60
C GLU A 33 -0.34 4.57 -20.43
N SER A 34 -1.40 5.19 -20.98
CA SER A 34 -1.60 6.64 -20.94
C SER A 34 -2.32 7.08 -19.66
N ASN A 35 -1.73 7.98 -18.90
CA ASN A 35 -2.40 8.59 -17.74
C ASN A 35 -3.64 9.41 -18.13
N LEU A 36 -3.68 9.96 -19.35
CA LEU A 36 -4.87 10.65 -19.86
C LEU A 36 -6.04 9.68 -20.01
N ASN A 37 -5.81 8.49 -20.55
CA ASN A 37 -6.86 7.48 -20.70
C ASN A 37 -7.40 7.00 -19.36
N LYS A 38 -6.49 6.80 -18.38
CA LYS A 38 -6.86 6.48 -16.98
C LYS A 38 -7.73 7.60 -16.37
N LEU A 39 -7.35 8.86 -16.61
CA LEU A 39 -8.13 10.02 -16.16
C LEU A 39 -9.51 10.04 -16.80
N ILE A 40 -9.63 9.77 -18.09
CA ILE A 40 -10.92 9.69 -18.77
C ILE A 40 -11.81 8.61 -18.14
N VAL A 41 -11.27 7.40 -17.91
CA VAL A 41 -12.02 6.32 -17.25
C VAL A 41 -12.46 6.73 -15.85
N ALA A 42 -11.55 7.30 -15.06
CA ALA A 42 -11.84 7.77 -13.70
C ALA A 42 -12.95 8.85 -13.72
N LEU A 43 -12.87 9.83 -14.60
CA LEU A 43 -13.86 10.91 -14.68
C LEU A 43 -15.21 10.44 -15.21
N VAL A 44 -15.24 9.53 -16.19
CA VAL A 44 -16.49 8.97 -16.72
C VAL A 44 -17.30 8.26 -15.63
N LEU A 45 -16.63 7.63 -14.67
CA LEU A 45 -17.29 6.97 -13.54
C LEU A 45 -17.51 7.90 -12.35
N ALA A 46 -16.54 8.76 -12.05
CA ALA A 46 -16.58 9.64 -10.88
C ALA A 46 -17.56 10.82 -11.05
N LEU A 47 -17.58 11.49 -12.21
CA LEU A 47 -18.42 12.68 -12.40
C LEU A 47 -19.93 12.39 -12.28
N PRO A 48 -20.50 11.37 -12.95
CA PRO A 48 -21.90 11.03 -12.75
C PRO A 48 -22.20 10.66 -11.29
N THR A 49 -21.30 9.92 -10.63
CA THR A 49 -21.44 9.55 -9.22
C THR A 49 -21.44 10.78 -8.33
N ALA A 50 -20.50 11.73 -8.53
CA ALA A 50 -20.44 12.97 -7.78
C ALA A 50 -21.71 13.81 -7.95
N VAL A 51 -22.22 13.94 -9.19
CA VAL A 51 -23.47 14.66 -9.47
C VAL A 51 -24.65 14.03 -8.71
N VAL A 52 -24.76 12.69 -8.74
CA VAL A 52 -25.82 11.98 -8.03
C VAL A 52 -25.71 12.19 -6.52
N LEU A 53 -24.50 12.14 -5.96
CA LEU A 53 -24.24 12.37 -4.52
C LEU A 53 -24.64 13.79 -4.11
N VAL A 54 -24.21 14.80 -4.86
CA VAL A 54 -24.54 16.22 -4.56
C VAL A 54 -26.04 16.47 -4.64
N LEU A 55 -26.69 16.00 -5.71
CA LEU A 55 -28.14 16.15 -5.88
C LEU A 55 -28.95 15.27 -4.90
N GLY A 56 -28.34 14.19 -4.38
CA GLY A 56 -28.90 13.30 -3.36
C GLY A 56 -28.72 13.77 -1.92
N GLY A 57 -28.10 14.95 -1.70
CA GLY A 57 -27.87 15.50 -0.35
C GLY A 57 -26.60 15.00 0.35
N LEU A 58 -25.77 14.18 -0.31
CA LEU A 58 -24.51 13.64 0.22
C LEU A 58 -23.27 14.43 -0.27
N GLY A 59 -23.45 15.70 -0.63
CA GLY A 59 -22.36 16.57 -1.05
C GLY A 59 -21.34 16.82 0.07
N HIS A 60 -21.78 16.87 1.32
CA HIS A 60 -20.91 17.04 2.47
C HIS A 60 -20.01 15.81 2.70
N GLU A 61 -20.56 14.63 2.60
CA GLU A 61 -19.83 13.36 2.72
C GLU A 61 -18.79 13.22 1.60
N LEU A 62 -19.17 13.57 0.37
CA LEU A 62 -18.23 13.60 -0.76
C LEU A 62 -17.10 14.61 -0.51
N TYR A 63 -17.43 15.82 -0.03
CA TYR A 63 -16.42 16.83 0.33
C TYR A 63 -15.47 16.31 1.40
N HIS A 64 -16.02 15.73 2.48
CA HIS A 64 -15.22 15.13 3.55
C HIS A 64 -14.30 14.02 3.04
N GLN A 65 -14.82 13.10 2.23
CA GLN A 65 -14.06 12.02 1.62
C GLN A 65 -12.90 12.54 0.74
N MET A 66 -13.14 13.63 0.00
CA MET A 66 -12.12 14.18 -0.89
C MET A 66 -11.07 15.02 -0.13
N VAL A 67 -11.49 15.83 0.82
CA VAL A 67 -10.58 16.76 1.51
C VAL A 67 -9.84 16.08 2.66
N ASN A 68 -10.52 15.24 3.45
CA ASN A 68 -9.94 14.65 4.66
C ASN A 68 -9.37 13.24 4.46
N ASP A 69 -9.79 12.53 3.40
CA ASP A 69 -9.26 11.19 3.10
C ASP A 69 -8.33 11.23 1.89
N TYR A 70 -8.84 11.62 0.70
CA TYR A 70 -8.08 11.55 -0.55
C TYR A 70 -6.86 12.49 -0.57
N VAL A 71 -7.02 13.77 -0.20
CA VAL A 71 -5.92 14.75 -0.25
C VAL A 71 -4.77 14.35 0.68
N PRO A 72 -4.98 14.04 1.99
CA PRO A 72 -3.93 13.56 2.87
C PRO A 72 -3.29 12.26 2.39
N PHE A 73 -4.09 11.35 1.84
CA PHE A 73 -3.61 10.09 1.29
C PHE A 73 -2.62 10.30 0.12
N ILE A 74 -2.96 11.15 -0.85
CA ILE A 74 -2.07 11.43 -1.98
C ILE A 74 -0.84 12.22 -1.56
N ILE A 75 -0.96 13.13 -0.59
CA ILE A 75 0.18 13.88 -0.04
C ILE A 75 1.16 12.93 0.63
N LEU A 76 0.69 12.00 1.46
CA LEU A 76 1.57 11.02 2.10
C LEU A 76 2.27 10.14 1.08
N LEU A 77 1.52 9.52 0.16
CA LEU A 77 2.11 8.66 -0.87
C LEU A 77 3.11 9.42 -1.74
N GLY A 78 2.77 10.66 -2.11
CA GLY A 78 3.65 11.54 -2.87
C GLY A 78 4.92 11.89 -2.11
N ALA A 79 4.83 12.23 -0.82
CA ALA A 79 5.96 12.55 0.02
C ALA A 79 6.90 11.33 0.17
N LEU A 80 6.35 10.16 0.50
CA LEU A 80 7.12 8.92 0.59
C LEU A 80 7.78 8.56 -0.76
N PHE A 81 7.05 8.67 -1.87
CA PHE A 81 7.57 8.40 -3.21
C PHE A 81 8.72 9.32 -3.60
N ILE A 82 8.60 10.64 -3.31
CA ILE A 82 9.63 11.64 -3.58
C ILE A 82 10.87 11.37 -2.74
N ILE A 83 10.71 11.15 -1.43
CA ILE A 83 11.81 10.99 -0.49
C ILE A 83 12.54 9.67 -0.77
N THR A 84 11.82 8.55 -0.92
CA THR A 84 12.41 7.24 -1.22
C THR A 84 13.06 7.21 -2.61
N GLY A 85 12.48 7.93 -3.58
CA GLY A 85 13.08 8.13 -4.90
C GLY A 85 14.41 8.89 -4.87
N GLY A 86 14.76 9.54 -3.76
CA GLY A 86 16.06 10.16 -3.51
C GLY A 86 17.12 9.22 -2.94
N ILE A 87 16.76 7.99 -2.54
CA ILE A 87 17.67 7.00 -1.97
C ILE A 87 18.03 5.98 -3.06
N HIS A 88 19.32 5.66 -3.20
CA HIS A 88 19.79 4.70 -4.19
C HIS A 88 20.78 3.73 -3.56
N LEU A 89 20.49 2.45 -3.69
CA LEU A 89 21.39 1.36 -3.34
C LEU A 89 21.90 0.71 -4.62
N ASP A 90 23.20 0.78 -4.82
CA ASP A 90 23.92 0.16 -5.94
C ASP A 90 24.85 -0.91 -5.40
N GLY A 91 25.12 -1.92 -6.19
CA GLY A 91 26.04 -2.99 -5.86
C GLY A 91 25.52 -4.34 -6.31
N ASP A 92 26.42 -5.30 -6.20
CA ASP A 92 26.22 -6.68 -6.61
C ASP A 92 27.06 -7.53 -5.66
N ILE A 93 26.42 -8.19 -4.70
CA ILE A 93 27.09 -9.04 -3.72
C ILE A 93 26.78 -10.51 -4.02
N GLN A 94 27.63 -11.41 -3.53
CA GLN A 94 27.46 -12.83 -3.81
C GLN A 94 26.08 -13.35 -3.39
N ALA A 95 25.34 -13.97 -4.31
CA ALA A 95 23.97 -14.45 -4.15
C ALA A 95 23.87 -15.75 -3.33
N LYS A 96 24.41 -15.75 -2.11
CA LYS A 96 24.23 -16.86 -1.17
C LYS A 96 22.84 -16.83 -0.55
N PRO A 97 22.25 -17.99 -0.18
CA PRO A 97 20.93 -18.05 0.42
C PRO A 97 20.76 -17.15 1.65
N TRP A 98 21.75 -17.09 2.54
CA TRP A 98 21.70 -16.23 3.70
C TRP A 98 21.75 -14.72 3.32
N VAL A 99 22.48 -14.37 2.25
CA VAL A 99 22.56 -12.98 1.76
C VAL A 99 21.19 -12.54 1.23
N ASN A 100 20.56 -13.35 0.38
CA ASN A 100 19.22 -13.07 -0.13
C ASN A 100 18.19 -13.00 1.01
N THR A 101 18.30 -13.90 2.02
CA THR A 101 17.43 -13.86 3.20
C THR A 101 17.59 -12.55 3.97
N VAL A 102 18.82 -12.06 4.15
CA VAL A 102 19.09 -10.77 4.80
C VAL A 102 18.50 -9.61 3.96
N PHE A 103 18.61 -9.65 2.63
CA PHE A 103 17.96 -8.66 1.76
C PHE A 103 16.45 -8.60 1.97
N LEU A 104 15.81 -9.77 2.00
CA LEU A 104 14.37 -9.86 2.26
C LEU A 104 14.01 -9.39 3.67
N ALA A 105 14.80 -9.75 4.68
CA ALA A 105 14.59 -9.34 6.07
C ALA A 105 14.73 -7.82 6.23
N VAL A 106 15.77 -7.22 5.64
CA VAL A 106 15.95 -5.76 5.66
C VAL A 106 14.80 -5.06 4.94
N GLY A 107 14.37 -5.56 3.79
CA GLY A 107 13.22 -5.00 3.06
C GLY A 107 11.92 -5.11 3.85
N TRP A 108 11.67 -6.24 4.50
CA TRP A 108 10.53 -6.48 5.37
C TRP A 108 10.50 -5.49 6.56
N LEU A 109 11.64 -5.23 7.20
CA LEU A 109 11.76 -4.23 8.27
C LEU A 109 11.53 -2.80 7.76
N LEU A 110 12.14 -2.44 6.62
CA LEU A 110 12.06 -1.09 6.06
C LEU A 110 10.66 -0.75 5.53
N ALA A 111 9.89 -1.74 5.08
CA ALA A 111 8.57 -1.52 4.49
C ALA A 111 7.61 -0.80 5.45
N SER A 112 7.66 -1.09 6.75
CA SER A 112 6.82 -0.39 7.74
C SER A 112 7.20 1.08 7.96
N VAL A 113 8.42 1.51 7.58
CA VAL A 113 8.91 2.88 7.82
C VAL A 113 8.84 3.74 6.57
N MET A 114 9.18 3.17 5.40
CA MET A 114 9.27 3.91 4.14
C MET A 114 8.20 3.52 3.11
N GLY A 115 7.24 2.71 3.55
CA GLY A 115 6.19 2.15 2.71
C GLY A 115 6.65 0.94 1.89
N THR A 116 5.72 0.04 1.60
CA THR A 116 5.95 -1.15 0.77
C THR A 116 6.48 -0.78 -0.62
N THR A 117 5.95 0.29 -1.23
CA THR A 117 6.43 0.81 -2.53
C THR A 117 7.85 1.33 -2.42
N GLY A 118 8.18 2.13 -1.39
CA GLY A 118 9.51 2.70 -1.20
C GLY A 118 10.58 1.64 -0.96
N ALA A 119 10.32 0.69 -0.06
CA ALA A 119 11.21 -0.43 0.22
C ALA A 119 11.42 -1.31 -1.03
N SER A 120 10.33 -1.56 -1.77
CA SER A 120 10.40 -2.34 -3.00
C SER A 120 11.25 -1.66 -4.07
N MET A 121 11.07 -0.36 -4.31
CA MET A 121 11.86 0.39 -5.28
C MET A 121 13.35 0.45 -4.92
N LEU A 122 13.66 0.57 -3.64
CA LEU A 122 15.03 0.63 -3.14
C LEU A 122 15.77 -0.70 -3.35
N LEU A 123 15.11 -1.82 -3.03
CA LEU A 123 15.79 -3.11 -2.87
C LEU A 123 15.65 -4.06 -4.05
N ILE A 124 14.60 -3.96 -4.88
CA ILE A 124 14.37 -4.92 -5.97
C ILE A 124 15.50 -4.92 -7.00
N ARG A 125 16.03 -3.75 -7.36
CA ARG A 125 17.09 -3.63 -8.38
C ARG A 125 18.42 -4.23 -7.91
N PRO A 126 18.97 -3.91 -6.72
CA PRO A 126 20.16 -4.57 -6.22
C PRO A 126 19.94 -6.06 -5.94
N LEU A 127 18.76 -6.49 -5.49
CA LEU A 127 18.46 -7.91 -5.33
C LEU A 127 18.52 -8.67 -6.66
N ILE A 128 17.95 -8.12 -7.73
CA ILE A 128 18.03 -8.73 -9.07
C ILE A 128 19.48 -8.70 -9.60
N ALA A 129 20.25 -7.64 -9.35
CA ALA A 129 21.65 -7.55 -9.73
C ALA A 129 22.47 -8.63 -9.02
N THR A 130 22.31 -8.76 -7.69
CA THR A 130 22.94 -9.80 -6.87
C THR A 130 22.64 -11.22 -7.38
N ASN A 131 21.45 -11.45 -7.90
CA ASN A 131 21.04 -12.76 -8.42
C ASN A 131 21.18 -12.87 -9.96
N LYS A 132 21.95 -12.01 -10.61
CA LYS A 132 22.07 -11.96 -12.08
C LYS A 132 22.54 -13.29 -12.66
N GLN A 133 23.56 -13.90 -12.08
CA GLN A 133 24.18 -15.13 -12.55
C GLN A 133 23.30 -16.36 -12.27
N ARG A 134 22.44 -16.32 -11.25
CA ARG A 134 21.61 -17.46 -10.84
C ARG A 134 20.59 -17.84 -11.90
N GLU A 135 20.40 -19.13 -12.11
CA GLU A 135 19.35 -19.69 -12.97
C GLU A 135 18.01 -19.68 -12.23
N TYR A 136 18.00 -20.17 -10.99
CA TYR A 136 16.80 -20.28 -10.16
C TYR A 136 16.62 -19.04 -9.27
N LYS A 137 15.85 -18.05 -9.69
CA LYS A 137 15.65 -16.76 -8.99
C LYS A 137 14.20 -16.27 -8.91
N VAL A 138 13.25 -16.95 -9.57
CA VAL A 138 11.83 -16.55 -9.56
C VAL A 138 11.25 -16.57 -8.15
N HIS A 139 11.55 -17.61 -7.37
CA HIS A 139 11.10 -17.72 -5.98
C HIS A 139 11.57 -16.54 -5.12
N THR A 140 12.78 -16.02 -5.35
CA THR A 140 13.30 -14.84 -4.64
C THR A 140 12.41 -13.61 -4.87
N ILE A 141 11.94 -13.41 -6.11
CA ILE A 141 11.03 -12.30 -6.43
C ILE A 141 9.64 -12.52 -5.84
N LEU A 142 9.12 -13.75 -5.81
CA LEU A 142 7.83 -14.05 -5.19
C LEU A 142 7.86 -13.82 -3.68
N PHE A 143 8.91 -14.27 -2.99
CA PHE A 143 9.07 -13.99 -1.56
C PHE A 143 9.34 -12.52 -1.27
N PHE A 144 10.00 -11.80 -2.18
CA PHE A 144 10.13 -10.35 -2.07
C PHE A 144 8.76 -9.65 -2.14
N ILE A 145 7.89 -10.09 -3.04
CA ILE A 145 6.51 -9.58 -3.12
C ILE A 145 5.78 -9.86 -1.81
N ALA A 146 5.84 -11.09 -1.29
CA ALA A 146 5.14 -11.44 -0.06
C ALA A 146 5.66 -10.65 1.16
N LEU A 147 6.98 -10.61 1.35
CA LEU A 147 7.61 -10.00 2.53
C LEU A 147 7.68 -8.48 2.42
N VAL A 148 8.28 -7.95 1.34
CA VAL A 148 8.63 -6.53 1.25
C VAL A 148 7.48 -5.69 0.69
N ALA A 149 6.81 -6.18 -0.35
CA ALA A 149 5.75 -5.44 -1.01
C ALA A 149 4.38 -5.56 -0.31
N ASN A 150 4.24 -6.41 0.74
CA ASN A 150 2.99 -6.60 1.48
C ASN A 150 3.22 -6.72 2.99
N CYS A 151 3.52 -7.93 3.50
CA CYS A 151 3.55 -8.21 4.95
C CYS A 151 4.45 -7.26 5.76
N GLY A 152 5.54 -6.77 5.16
CA GLY A 152 6.45 -5.83 5.81
C GLY A 152 5.82 -4.50 6.17
N GLY A 153 4.78 -4.06 5.45
CA GLY A 153 4.12 -2.78 5.68
C GLY A 153 3.17 -2.72 6.88
N LEU A 154 3.00 -3.80 7.64
CA LEU A 154 1.90 -3.95 8.59
C LEU A 154 1.99 -3.11 9.86
N LEU A 155 3.19 -2.70 10.31
CA LEU A 155 3.39 -2.15 11.68
C LEU A 155 3.13 -0.66 11.83
N THR A 156 2.93 0.09 10.77
CA THR A 156 2.65 1.53 10.85
C THR A 156 1.69 1.97 9.75
N PRO A 157 1.00 3.10 9.93
CA PRO A 157 0.19 3.70 8.86
C PRO A 157 0.98 4.02 7.59
N LEU A 158 2.29 4.24 7.71
CA LEU A 158 3.17 4.55 6.58
C LEU A 158 3.51 3.33 5.73
N GLY A 159 3.37 2.14 6.31
CA GLY A 159 3.82 0.90 5.71
C GLY A 159 3.00 0.49 4.50
N ASP A 160 1.68 0.55 4.60
CA ASP A 160 0.81 0.18 3.50
C ASP A 160 -0.44 1.08 3.43
N PRO A 161 -0.90 1.48 2.25
CA PRO A 161 -2.01 2.39 2.04
C PRO A 161 -3.29 2.09 2.84
N PRO A 162 -3.78 0.85 2.98
CA PRO A 162 -4.97 0.56 3.78
C PRO A 162 -4.83 0.97 5.24
N LEU A 163 -3.63 0.83 5.82
CA LEU A 163 -3.40 1.19 7.22
C LEU A 163 -3.42 2.70 7.42
N PHE A 164 -2.91 3.46 6.46
CA PHE A 164 -3.03 4.92 6.52
C PHE A 164 -4.48 5.39 6.43
N MET A 165 -5.31 4.72 5.62
CA MET A 165 -6.74 5.03 5.58
C MET A 165 -7.45 4.73 6.91
N LEU A 166 -7.09 3.64 7.59
CA LEU A 166 -7.62 3.34 8.91
C LEU A 166 -7.11 4.33 9.97
N TYR A 167 -5.87 4.80 9.83
CA TYR A 167 -5.33 5.88 10.67
C TYR A 167 -6.11 7.20 10.46
N LEU A 168 -6.40 7.61 9.21
CA LEU A 168 -7.23 8.78 8.94
C LEU A 168 -8.64 8.65 9.52
N ARG A 169 -9.13 7.43 9.70
CA ARG A 169 -10.43 7.11 10.31
C ARG A 169 -10.40 6.98 11.83
N GLY A 170 -9.28 7.33 12.46
CA GLY A 170 -9.15 7.45 13.91
C GLY A 170 -8.40 6.32 14.61
N ALA A 171 -7.76 5.39 13.87
CA ALA A 171 -6.86 4.42 14.51
C ALA A 171 -5.56 5.14 14.96
N PRO A 172 -5.17 5.05 16.25
CA PRO A 172 -3.94 5.70 16.73
C PRO A 172 -2.68 5.15 16.04
N PHE A 173 -1.66 5.99 15.81
CA PHE A 173 -0.41 5.56 15.16
C PHE A 173 0.23 4.35 15.85
N LEU A 174 0.28 4.33 17.17
CA LEU A 174 0.90 3.25 17.94
C LEU A 174 0.05 1.98 18.01
N TRP A 175 -1.26 2.07 17.76
CA TRP A 175 -2.13 0.90 17.72
C TRP A 175 -1.70 -0.15 16.70
N PHE A 176 -1.13 0.26 15.58
CA PHE A 176 -0.66 -0.68 14.55
C PHE A 176 0.45 -1.60 15.05
N LEU A 177 1.18 -1.21 16.11
CA LEU A 177 2.17 -2.09 16.76
C LEU A 177 1.54 -3.29 17.48
N GLU A 178 0.24 -3.30 17.74
CA GLU A 178 -0.45 -4.47 18.27
C GLU A 178 -0.43 -5.67 17.31
N MET A 179 -0.16 -5.42 16.02
CA MET A 179 0.01 -6.47 15.02
C MET A 179 1.42 -7.06 14.98
N LEU A 180 2.31 -6.62 15.88
CA LEU A 180 3.70 -7.10 15.95
C LEU A 180 3.83 -8.63 16.09
N PRO A 181 3.02 -9.32 16.91
CA PRO A 181 3.10 -10.78 17.03
C PRO A 181 2.81 -11.51 15.69
N GLU A 182 1.75 -11.11 14.98
CA GLU A 182 1.36 -11.71 13.70
C GLU A 182 2.37 -11.35 12.61
N TRP A 183 2.86 -10.12 12.60
CA TRP A 183 3.89 -9.64 11.69
C TRP A 183 5.19 -10.44 11.88
N LEU A 184 5.65 -10.63 13.12
CA LEU A 184 6.83 -11.43 13.43
C LEU A 184 6.63 -12.89 13.03
N PHE A 185 5.49 -13.49 13.38
CA PHE A 185 5.20 -14.88 13.05
C PHE A 185 5.25 -15.11 11.54
N VAL A 186 4.51 -14.33 10.76
CA VAL A 186 4.46 -14.48 9.30
C VAL A 186 5.81 -14.17 8.67
N GLY A 187 6.48 -13.09 9.09
CA GLY A 187 7.79 -12.70 8.56
C GLY A 187 8.86 -13.75 8.81
N VAL A 188 8.95 -14.25 10.03
CA VAL A 188 9.95 -15.30 10.40
C VAL A 188 9.66 -16.59 9.66
N VAL A 189 8.40 -17.03 9.59
CA VAL A 189 8.02 -18.25 8.86
C VAL A 189 8.35 -18.12 7.37
N LEU A 190 8.00 -17.01 6.73
CA LEU A 190 8.31 -16.79 5.32
C LEU A 190 9.82 -16.70 5.06
N LEU A 191 10.59 -16.03 5.92
CA LEU A 191 12.05 -15.97 5.80
C LEU A 191 12.70 -17.35 5.99
N ALA A 192 12.21 -18.16 6.93
CA ALA A 192 12.70 -19.52 7.14
C ALA A 192 12.39 -20.42 5.93
N LEU A 193 11.15 -20.37 5.43
CA LEU A 193 10.74 -21.11 4.23
C LEU A 193 11.56 -20.67 3.01
N TYR A 194 11.76 -19.36 2.84
CA TYR A 194 12.61 -18.83 1.78
C TYR A 194 14.03 -19.36 1.87
N PHE A 195 14.66 -19.29 3.06
CA PHE A 195 16.03 -19.75 3.27
C PHE A 195 16.20 -21.24 2.90
N VAL A 196 15.25 -22.10 3.33
CA VAL A 196 15.26 -23.52 3.00
C VAL A 196 15.12 -23.72 1.49
N LEU A 197 14.15 -23.05 0.87
CA LEU A 197 13.87 -23.16 -0.56
C LEU A 197 15.03 -22.62 -1.40
N ASP A 198 15.57 -21.45 -1.06
CA ASP A 198 16.70 -20.85 -1.78
C ASP A 198 17.98 -21.68 -1.62
N THR A 199 18.20 -22.29 -0.44
CA THR A 199 19.31 -23.24 -0.23
C THR A 199 19.18 -24.48 -1.10
N PHE A 200 17.95 -25.01 -1.25
CA PHE A 200 17.69 -26.14 -2.13
C PHE A 200 17.98 -25.80 -3.60
N TYR A 201 17.52 -24.68 -4.09
CA TYR A 201 17.80 -24.22 -5.47
C TYR A 201 19.27 -23.84 -5.66
N TYR A 202 19.92 -23.20 -4.68
CA TYR A 202 21.34 -22.86 -4.73
C TYR A 202 22.24 -24.12 -4.88
N LYS A 203 21.88 -25.22 -4.23
CA LYS A 203 22.60 -26.50 -4.39
C LYS A 203 22.45 -27.12 -5.79
N ARG A 204 21.37 -26.77 -6.51
CA ARG A 204 21.08 -27.23 -7.87
C ARG A 204 21.71 -26.36 -8.96
N GLU A 205 22.17 -25.15 -8.61
CA GLU A 205 22.88 -24.28 -9.54
C GLU A 205 24.14 -24.97 -10.09
N HIS A 206 24.40 -24.78 -11.39
CA HIS A 206 25.62 -25.30 -12.00
C HIS A 206 26.87 -24.74 -11.30
N PRO A 207 27.96 -25.54 -11.11
CA PRO A 207 29.17 -25.07 -10.44
C PRO A 207 29.76 -23.79 -11.03
N ASP A 208 29.72 -23.64 -12.36
CA ASP A 208 30.24 -22.46 -13.06
C ASP A 208 29.49 -21.19 -12.71
N VAL A 209 28.17 -21.27 -12.51
CA VAL A 209 27.34 -20.15 -12.04
C VAL A 209 27.78 -19.65 -10.68
N ARG A 210 28.06 -20.57 -9.76
CA ARG A 210 28.54 -20.24 -8.41
C ARG A 210 29.95 -19.66 -8.39
N VAL A 211 30.81 -20.09 -9.33
CA VAL A 211 32.16 -19.55 -9.51
C VAL A 211 32.08 -18.14 -10.13
N ALA A 212 31.27 -17.94 -11.15
CA ALA A 212 31.06 -16.62 -11.76
C ALA A 212 30.53 -15.60 -10.74
N ASP A 213 29.52 -15.98 -9.94
CA ASP A 213 28.94 -15.16 -8.88
C ASP A 213 29.99 -14.76 -7.80
N LYS A 214 30.98 -15.60 -7.53
CA LYS A 214 32.04 -15.30 -6.59
C LYS A 214 33.05 -14.27 -7.13
N HIS A 215 33.24 -14.17 -8.42
CA HIS A 215 34.24 -13.28 -9.05
C HIS A 215 33.66 -11.94 -9.50
N GLU A 216 32.40 -11.89 -9.86
CA GLU A 216 31.73 -10.69 -10.40
C GLU A 216 30.88 -9.97 -9.33
N HIS A 217 31.50 -9.49 -8.23
CA HIS A 217 30.74 -8.74 -7.22
C HIS A 217 31.29 -7.34 -7.02
N ARG A 218 30.38 -6.42 -6.61
CA ARG A 218 30.69 -5.04 -6.23
C ARG A 218 30.10 -4.74 -4.88
N SER A 219 30.87 -4.03 -4.05
CA SER A 219 30.38 -3.60 -2.73
C SER A 219 29.12 -2.73 -2.84
N LEU A 220 28.21 -2.90 -1.90
CA LEU A 220 27.00 -2.07 -1.78
C LEU A 220 27.39 -0.62 -1.49
N LYS A 221 26.83 0.31 -2.26
CA LYS A 221 27.01 1.76 -2.09
C LYS A 221 25.64 2.43 -1.95
N LEU A 222 25.44 3.05 -0.80
CA LEU A 222 24.23 3.81 -0.52
C LEU A 222 24.47 5.29 -0.86
N SER A 223 23.56 5.87 -1.64
CA SER A 223 23.58 7.29 -2.03
C SER A 223 22.25 7.95 -1.64
N GLY A 224 22.27 9.26 -1.41
CA GLY A 224 21.07 10.01 -1.03
C GLY A 224 20.68 9.85 0.44
N GLN A 225 21.63 9.61 1.32
CA GLN A 225 21.43 9.32 2.74
C GLN A 225 20.62 10.38 3.49
N ILE A 226 20.67 11.66 3.06
CA ILE A 226 19.88 12.75 3.65
C ILE A 226 18.37 12.43 3.66
N ASN A 227 17.89 11.63 2.73
CA ASN A 227 16.48 11.26 2.64
C ASN A 227 16.02 10.37 3.80
N PHE A 228 16.92 9.67 4.50
CA PHE A 228 16.55 8.96 5.74
C PHE A 228 16.17 9.95 6.85
N VAL A 229 16.79 11.12 6.91
CA VAL A 229 16.40 12.18 7.85
C VAL A 229 14.98 12.66 7.54
N TYR A 230 14.66 12.86 6.25
CA TYR A 230 13.30 13.25 5.85
C TYR A 230 12.28 12.12 6.09
N LEU A 231 12.65 10.84 5.90
CA LEU A 231 11.79 9.72 6.28
C LEU A 231 11.47 9.70 7.77
N VAL A 232 12.48 9.90 8.62
CA VAL A 232 12.26 10.04 10.07
C VAL A 232 11.33 11.23 10.34
N GLY A 233 11.51 12.35 9.65
CA GLY A 233 10.61 13.50 9.74
C GLY A 233 9.16 13.14 9.35
N VAL A 234 8.95 12.36 8.31
CA VAL A 234 7.61 11.87 7.92
C VAL A 234 7.01 10.99 9.02
N VAL A 235 7.77 10.04 9.56
CA VAL A 235 7.32 9.18 10.67
C VAL A 235 6.89 10.03 11.87
N LEU A 236 7.73 10.99 12.27
CA LEU A 236 7.44 11.88 13.40
C LEU A 236 6.21 12.77 13.12
N ALA A 237 6.08 13.29 11.90
CA ALA A 237 4.93 14.10 11.53
C ALA A 237 3.62 13.29 11.60
N VAL A 238 3.58 12.08 11.04
CA VAL A 238 2.38 11.24 11.09
C VAL A 238 2.10 10.75 12.50
N ALA A 239 3.13 10.44 13.30
CA ALA A 239 2.95 9.96 14.67
C ALA A 239 2.46 11.06 15.64
N PHE A 240 2.94 12.29 15.49
CA PHE A 240 2.77 13.33 16.51
C PHE A 240 2.04 14.58 16.03
N VAL A 241 1.91 14.84 14.73
CA VAL A 241 1.11 15.96 14.21
C VAL A 241 -0.30 15.46 13.89
N ASN A 242 -1.09 15.30 14.92
CA ASN A 242 -2.48 14.85 14.86
C ASN A 242 -3.30 15.44 16.03
N GLU A 243 -4.60 15.24 16.00
CA GLU A 243 -5.55 15.79 16.97
C GLU A 243 -5.29 15.35 18.41
N SER A 244 -4.75 14.15 18.62
CA SER A 244 -4.44 13.64 19.95
C SER A 244 -3.31 14.42 20.67
N TYR A 245 -2.33 14.92 19.90
CA TYR A 245 -1.21 15.69 20.42
C TYR A 245 -1.38 17.20 20.23
N ILE A 246 -2.17 17.62 19.25
CA ILE A 246 -2.45 19.03 18.93
C ILE A 246 -3.99 19.20 18.87
N PRO A 247 -4.66 19.38 20.03
CA PRO A 247 -6.11 19.49 20.09
C PRO A 247 -6.70 20.62 19.23
N ALA A 248 -5.90 21.64 18.90
CA ALA A 248 -6.31 22.73 18.01
C ALA A 248 -6.63 22.26 16.57
N MET A 249 -6.21 21.04 16.18
CA MET A 249 -6.54 20.44 14.89
C MET A 249 -7.96 19.89 14.83
N ALA A 250 -8.57 19.55 16.00
CA ALA A 250 -9.89 18.90 16.09
C ALA A 250 -11.06 19.87 16.29
N GLY A 251 -10.82 21.18 16.41
CA GLY A 251 -11.88 22.16 16.68
C GLY A 251 -12.80 22.38 15.48
N GLU A 252 -14.13 22.42 15.70
CA GLU A 252 -15.14 22.76 14.66
C GLU A 252 -14.82 24.09 13.94
N ASN A 253 -14.11 25.00 14.60
CA ASN A 253 -13.67 26.29 14.06
C ASN A 253 -12.19 26.30 13.71
N ALA A 254 -11.51 25.14 13.66
CA ALA A 254 -10.11 25.08 13.27
C ALA A 254 -9.94 25.54 11.82
N PRO A 255 -9.02 26.48 11.52
CA PRO A 255 -8.78 26.86 10.15
C PRO A 255 -8.24 25.67 9.34
N ILE A 256 -8.61 25.56 8.07
CA ILE A 256 -8.26 24.43 7.18
C ILE A 256 -6.76 24.11 7.22
N TRP A 257 -5.89 25.12 7.25
CA TRP A 257 -4.44 24.90 7.32
C TRP A 257 -3.98 24.21 8.63
N MET A 258 -4.73 24.41 9.72
CA MET A 258 -4.45 23.74 11.00
C MET A 258 -4.88 22.27 10.96
N VAL A 259 -6.06 21.99 10.40
CA VAL A 259 -6.55 20.61 10.19
C VAL A 259 -5.56 19.82 9.33
N HIS A 260 -5.00 20.45 8.30
CA HIS A 260 -4.02 19.85 7.39
C HIS A 260 -2.55 20.15 7.75
N LEU A 261 -2.25 20.53 9.01
CA LEU A 261 -0.88 20.87 9.43
C LEU A 261 0.11 19.74 9.14
N ARG A 262 -0.27 18.49 9.40
CA ARG A 262 0.53 17.31 9.07
C ARG A 262 0.85 17.27 7.58
N ASP A 263 -0.13 17.49 6.73
CA ASP A 263 0.01 17.42 5.27
C ASP A 263 0.95 18.51 4.77
N VAL A 264 0.88 19.72 5.34
CA VAL A 264 1.83 20.82 5.07
C VAL A 264 3.26 20.42 5.44
N VAL A 265 3.47 19.79 6.61
CA VAL A 265 4.80 19.29 7.02
C VAL A 265 5.32 18.24 6.03
N LEU A 266 4.47 17.30 5.59
CA LEU A 266 4.84 16.28 4.61
C LEU A 266 5.26 16.89 3.27
N VAL A 267 4.53 17.89 2.78
CA VAL A 267 4.88 18.63 1.54
C VAL A 267 6.21 19.36 1.68
N ILE A 268 6.47 19.98 2.83
CA ILE A 268 7.74 20.66 3.10
C ILE A 268 8.90 19.64 3.08
N LEU A 269 8.77 18.50 3.75
CA LEU A 269 9.79 17.45 3.76
C LEU A 269 10.06 16.89 2.36
N ALA A 270 9.01 16.68 1.55
CA ALA A 270 9.14 16.27 0.17
C ALA A 270 9.85 17.34 -0.68
N GLY A 271 9.50 18.61 -0.49
CA GLY A 271 10.16 19.74 -1.16
C GLY A 271 11.65 19.85 -0.79
N LEU A 272 11.99 19.72 0.49
CA LEU A 272 13.39 19.68 0.95
C LEU A 272 14.14 18.49 0.33
N SER A 273 13.52 17.32 0.24
CA SER A 273 14.11 16.17 -0.44
C SER A 273 14.41 16.45 -1.92
N LEU A 274 13.50 17.13 -2.63
CA LEU A 274 13.73 17.52 -4.04
C LEU A 274 14.89 18.49 -4.19
N LEU A 275 15.01 19.45 -3.28
CA LEU A 275 16.04 20.51 -3.32
C LEU A 275 17.43 20.02 -2.91
N THR A 276 17.52 19.16 -1.91
CA THR A 276 18.81 18.76 -1.30
C THR A 276 19.38 17.46 -1.88
N THR A 277 18.55 16.61 -2.49
CA THR A 277 19.04 15.36 -3.09
C THR A 277 19.76 15.64 -4.41
N ASN A 278 20.93 15.02 -4.59
CA ASN A 278 21.69 15.11 -5.84
C ASN A 278 20.85 14.63 -7.02
N LYS A 279 20.71 15.48 -8.05
CA LYS A 279 19.92 15.21 -9.27
C LYS A 279 20.38 13.94 -9.99
N ILE A 280 21.70 13.62 -9.96
CA ILE A 280 22.24 12.38 -10.57
C ILE A 280 21.69 11.15 -9.84
N VAL A 281 21.60 11.17 -8.51
CA VAL A 281 21.04 10.06 -7.73
C VAL A 281 19.57 9.87 -8.07
N ARG A 282 18.79 10.93 -8.07
CA ARG A 282 17.35 10.89 -8.29
C ARG A 282 16.98 10.52 -9.74
N PHE A 283 17.52 11.26 -10.71
CA PHE A 283 17.05 11.17 -12.09
C PHE A 283 17.88 10.21 -12.95
N ALA A 284 19.22 10.15 -12.78
CA ALA A 284 20.05 9.28 -13.58
C ALA A 284 20.11 7.84 -13.03
N LYS A 285 20.34 7.68 -11.72
CA LYS A 285 20.47 6.35 -11.12
C LYS A 285 19.10 5.71 -10.80
N ASN A 286 18.20 6.42 -10.13
CA ASN A 286 16.87 5.92 -9.77
C ASN A 286 15.86 6.00 -10.93
N LYS A 287 16.16 6.78 -11.98
CA LYS A 287 15.23 7.04 -13.09
C LYS A 287 13.87 7.52 -12.57
N PHE A 288 13.90 8.43 -11.58
CA PHE A 288 12.69 8.99 -11.00
C PHE A 288 11.85 9.67 -12.08
N SER A 289 10.55 9.37 -12.08
CA SER A 289 9.55 10.05 -12.91
C SER A 289 8.29 10.29 -12.09
N TRP A 290 7.53 11.31 -12.46
CA TRP A 290 6.25 11.65 -11.82
C TRP A 290 5.11 10.71 -12.21
N THR A 291 5.28 9.96 -13.30
CA THR A 291 4.24 9.11 -13.89
C THR A 291 3.57 8.19 -12.87
N PRO A 292 4.29 7.44 -12.01
CA PRO A 292 3.65 6.52 -11.08
C PRO A 292 2.77 7.22 -10.04
N ILE A 293 3.23 8.33 -9.47
CA ILE A 293 2.43 9.03 -8.44
C ILE A 293 1.23 9.77 -9.05
N VAL A 294 1.37 10.29 -10.27
CA VAL A 294 0.25 10.88 -11.02
C VAL A 294 -0.78 9.80 -11.37
N GLU A 295 -0.33 8.63 -11.78
CA GLU A 295 -1.21 7.48 -12.03
C GLU A 295 -2.01 7.11 -10.78
N VAL A 296 -1.35 6.96 -9.65
CA VAL A 296 -1.99 6.67 -8.37
C VAL A 296 -3.01 7.76 -8.02
N ALA A 297 -2.65 9.04 -8.13
CA ALA A 297 -3.56 10.14 -7.85
C ALA A 297 -4.83 10.09 -8.74
N ILE A 298 -4.69 9.84 -10.03
CA ILE A 298 -5.80 9.74 -10.97
C ILE A 298 -6.73 8.57 -10.63
N LEU A 299 -6.17 7.39 -10.41
CA LEU A 299 -6.97 6.19 -10.16
C LEU A 299 -7.69 6.28 -8.82
N PHE A 300 -6.99 6.76 -7.78
CA PHE A 300 -7.60 6.93 -6.47
C PHE A 300 -8.63 8.07 -6.42
N LEU A 301 -8.51 9.11 -7.25
CA LEU A 301 -9.60 10.09 -7.45
C LEU A 301 -10.90 9.38 -7.84
N GLY A 302 -10.84 8.50 -8.85
CA GLY A 302 -11.98 7.71 -9.29
C GLY A 302 -12.51 6.79 -8.19
N ILE A 303 -11.60 6.08 -7.49
CA ILE A 303 -11.94 5.18 -6.38
C ILE A 303 -12.67 5.94 -5.27
N PHE A 304 -12.09 7.02 -4.75
CA PHE A 304 -12.65 7.74 -3.60
C PHE A 304 -14.04 8.33 -3.89
N VAL A 305 -14.24 8.91 -5.06
CA VAL A 305 -15.56 9.42 -5.43
C VAL A 305 -16.59 8.31 -5.58
N THR A 306 -16.24 7.22 -6.30
CA THR A 306 -17.18 6.13 -6.55
C THR A 306 -17.40 5.24 -5.32
N MET A 307 -16.47 5.23 -4.36
CA MET A 307 -16.57 4.48 -3.11
C MET A 307 -17.52 5.15 -2.10
N THR A 308 -17.69 6.45 -2.12
CA THR A 308 -18.56 7.17 -1.16
C THR A 308 -19.95 6.53 -1.00
N PRO A 309 -20.74 6.31 -2.06
CA PRO A 309 -22.05 5.69 -1.92
C PRO A 309 -21.96 4.22 -1.49
N VAL A 310 -20.87 3.51 -1.83
CA VAL A 310 -20.67 2.12 -1.42
C VAL A 310 -20.50 2.00 0.08
N LEU A 311 -19.71 2.89 0.69
CA LEU A 311 -19.50 2.89 2.14
C LEU A 311 -20.82 3.09 2.90
N HIS A 312 -21.65 4.02 2.45
CA HIS A 312 -22.99 4.24 3.02
C HIS A 312 -23.90 3.03 2.84
N TYR A 313 -23.88 2.41 1.66
CA TYR A 313 -24.68 1.20 1.40
C TYR A 313 -24.24 0.03 2.28
N LEU A 314 -22.94 -0.23 2.38
CA LEU A 314 -22.37 -1.32 3.18
C LEU A 314 -22.65 -1.11 4.67
N GLN A 315 -22.50 0.11 5.17
CA GLN A 315 -22.80 0.45 6.56
C GLN A 315 -24.29 0.25 6.88
N ALA A 316 -25.18 0.68 6.01
CA ALA A 316 -26.62 0.54 6.20
C ALA A 316 -27.12 -0.92 6.12
N ASN A 317 -26.40 -1.79 5.42
CA ASN A 317 -26.77 -3.19 5.19
C ASN A 317 -25.81 -4.19 5.87
N ALA A 318 -24.99 -3.74 6.80
CA ALA A 318 -23.95 -4.55 7.45
C ALA A 318 -24.48 -5.85 8.08
N ALA A 319 -25.57 -5.77 8.83
CA ALA A 319 -26.20 -6.93 9.48
C ALA A 319 -26.68 -7.99 8.45
N ALA A 320 -27.10 -7.57 7.24
CA ALA A 320 -27.56 -8.46 6.18
C ALA A 320 -26.41 -9.27 5.55
N LEU A 321 -25.15 -8.82 5.68
CA LEU A 321 -23.97 -9.54 5.20
C LEU A 321 -23.64 -10.77 6.04
N GLY A 322 -24.19 -10.88 7.26
CA GLY A 322 -24.03 -12.04 8.14
C GLY A 322 -22.60 -12.24 8.68
N LEU A 323 -21.75 -11.21 8.67
CA LEU A 323 -20.41 -11.27 9.23
C LEU A 323 -20.48 -11.02 10.74
N ARG A 324 -20.30 -12.07 11.54
CA ARG A 324 -20.47 -12.03 13.01
C ARG A 324 -19.24 -12.48 13.78
N GLU A 325 -18.23 -13.00 13.08
CA GLU A 325 -17.04 -13.57 13.68
C GLU A 325 -15.77 -12.89 13.15
N ILE A 326 -14.73 -12.77 13.98
CA ILE A 326 -13.44 -12.15 13.63
C ILE A 326 -12.82 -12.83 12.41
N TRP A 327 -12.84 -14.16 12.35
CA TRP A 327 -12.28 -14.91 11.24
C TRP A 327 -13.02 -14.67 9.91
N GLN A 328 -14.34 -14.39 9.96
CA GLN A 328 -15.10 -14.04 8.76
C GLN A 328 -14.61 -12.71 8.18
N PHE A 329 -14.42 -11.68 9.02
CA PHE A 329 -13.84 -10.41 8.57
C PHE A 329 -12.43 -10.58 8.04
N TYR A 330 -11.59 -11.38 8.69
CA TYR A 330 -10.23 -11.65 8.23
C TYR A 330 -10.22 -12.31 6.83
N TYR A 331 -10.94 -13.42 6.65
CA TYR A 331 -10.89 -14.14 5.39
C TYR A 331 -11.68 -13.46 4.27
N THR A 332 -12.81 -12.80 4.54
CA THR A 332 -13.56 -12.08 3.50
C THR A 332 -12.81 -10.85 3.04
N THR A 333 -12.25 -10.05 3.97
CA THR A 333 -11.36 -8.94 3.62
C THR A 333 -10.16 -9.44 2.82
N GLY A 334 -9.50 -10.47 3.30
CA GLY A 334 -8.32 -11.05 2.63
C GLY A 334 -8.63 -11.58 1.24
N THR A 335 -9.69 -12.36 1.09
CA THR A 335 -10.08 -12.91 -0.21
C THR A 335 -10.34 -11.80 -1.23
N LEU A 336 -11.08 -10.76 -0.85
CA LEU A 336 -11.31 -9.63 -1.75
C LEU A 336 -10.03 -8.83 -2.03
N SER A 337 -9.19 -8.59 -1.02
CA SER A 337 -7.90 -7.92 -1.19
C SER A 337 -6.92 -8.67 -2.10
N SER A 338 -7.10 -9.98 -2.27
CA SER A 338 -6.28 -10.75 -3.22
C SER A 338 -6.51 -10.34 -4.68
N PHE A 339 -7.69 -9.86 -5.03
CA PHE A 339 -8.11 -9.54 -6.40
C PHE A 339 -8.42 -8.06 -6.61
N LEU A 340 -8.69 -7.34 -5.53
CA LEU A 340 -8.94 -5.91 -5.52
C LEU A 340 -7.78 -5.22 -4.81
N ASP A 341 -7.60 -3.92 -5.05
CA ASP A 341 -6.64 -3.13 -4.28
C ASP A 341 -6.96 -3.21 -2.77
N ASN A 342 -5.93 -3.38 -1.95
CA ASN A 342 -6.06 -3.57 -0.51
C ASN A 342 -6.66 -2.36 0.22
N THR A 343 -6.46 -1.14 -0.29
CA THR A 343 -6.94 0.10 0.32
C THR A 343 -8.45 0.22 0.32
N PRO A 344 -9.15 0.21 -0.82
CA PRO A 344 -10.60 0.28 -0.84
C PRO A 344 -11.26 -0.92 -0.15
N THR A 345 -10.60 -2.08 -0.17
CA THR A 345 -11.08 -3.28 0.52
C THR A 345 -11.10 -3.08 2.03
N ALA A 346 -10.00 -2.62 2.64
CA ALA A 346 -9.93 -2.35 4.08
C ALA A 346 -10.97 -1.31 4.52
N VAL A 347 -11.12 -0.23 3.76
CA VAL A 347 -12.08 0.84 4.04
C VAL A 347 -13.53 0.35 3.94
N ALA A 348 -13.84 -0.50 2.95
CA ALA A 348 -15.16 -1.09 2.79
C ALA A 348 -15.53 -1.99 3.99
N PHE A 349 -14.63 -2.89 4.40
CA PHE A 349 -14.89 -3.76 5.55
C PHE A 349 -14.91 -3.01 6.89
N HIS A 350 -14.11 -1.94 7.04
CA HIS A 350 -14.25 -1.05 8.19
C HIS A 350 -15.63 -0.40 8.22
N SER A 351 -16.17 0.04 7.08
CA SER A 351 -17.53 0.59 7.00
C SER A 351 -18.62 -0.46 7.30
N VAL A 352 -18.41 -1.72 6.87
CA VAL A 352 -19.29 -2.83 7.29
C VAL A 352 -19.25 -2.98 8.80
N ALA A 353 -18.07 -3.00 9.42
CA ALA A 353 -17.92 -3.12 10.85
C ALA A 353 -18.63 -1.97 11.61
N LEU A 354 -18.50 -0.73 11.14
CA LEU A 354 -19.19 0.43 11.71
C LEU A 354 -20.71 0.34 11.60
N GLY A 355 -21.25 -0.40 10.65
CA GLY A 355 -22.69 -0.58 10.45
C GLY A 355 -23.31 -1.75 11.23
N LEU A 356 -22.51 -2.52 11.96
CA LEU A 356 -23.05 -3.61 12.78
C LEU A 356 -23.86 -3.06 13.96
N PRO A 357 -24.94 -3.77 14.38
CA PRO A 357 -25.68 -3.42 15.58
C PRO A 357 -24.79 -3.35 16.83
N ALA A 358 -25.07 -2.42 17.74
CA ALA A 358 -24.27 -2.21 18.95
C ALA A 358 -24.12 -3.49 19.79
N GLU A 359 -25.14 -4.34 19.81
CA GLU A 359 -25.13 -5.64 20.53
C GLU A 359 -24.12 -6.61 19.88
N GLU A 360 -24.07 -6.66 18.56
CA GLU A 360 -23.11 -7.50 17.82
C GLU A 360 -21.68 -6.97 17.98
N LEU A 361 -21.47 -5.64 17.95
CA LEU A 361 -20.18 -5.03 18.23
C LEU A 361 -19.70 -5.31 19.66
N ALA A 362 -20.59 -5.22 20.63
CA ALA A 362 -20.28 -5.50 22.04
C ALA A 362 -19.85 -6.96 22.26
N ALA A 363 -20.38 -7.91 21.47
CA ALA A 363 -20.03 -9.32 21.57
C ALA A 363 -18.55 -9.60 21.23
N PHE A 364 -17.89 -8.76 20.40
CA PHE A 364 -16.46 -8.87 20.12
C PHE A 364 -15.59 -8.45 21.32
N GLY A 365 -16.10 -7.62 22.23
CA GLY A 365 -15.38 -7.14 23.40
C GLY A 365 -14.16 -6.29 23.08
N GLY A 366 -13.41 -5.92 24.11
CA GLY A 366 -12.14 -5.20 23.97
C GLY A 366 -12.28 -3.68 23.81
N GLU A 367 -11.17 -3.04 23.52
CA GLU A 367 -11.08 -1.59 23.27
C GLU A 367 -11.71 -1.23 21.93
N ILE A 368 -12.34 -0.05 21.87
CA ILE A 368 -12.88 0.52 20.62
C ILE A 368 -11.82 1.40 19.98
N VAL A 369 -11.48 1.08 18.74
CA VAL A 369 -10.49 1.80 17.94
C VAL A 369 -11.12 2.14 16.58
N ALA A 370 -11.03 3.39 16.17
CA ALA A 370 -11.66 3.87 14.94
C ALA A 370 -13.16 3.50 14.84
N GLY A 371 -13.87 3.53 15.99
CA GLY A 371 -15.31 3.25 16.08
C GLY A 371 -15.70 1.77 16.10
N VAL A 372 -14.75 0.84 16.06
CA VAL A 372 -15.00 -0.62 16.05
C VAL A 372 -14.12 -1.34 17.08
N PRO A 373 -14.48 -2.56 17.51
CA PRO A 373 -13.61 -3.36 18.39
C PRO A 373 -12.22 -3.57 17.79
N SER A 374 -11.16 -3.36 18.60
CA SER A 374 -9.76 -3.44 18.18
C SER A 374 -9.43 -4.76 17.46
N MET A 375 -9.92 -5.89 17.95
CA MET A 375 -9.70 -7.20 17.34
C MET A 375 -10.34 -7.31 15.95
N LEU A 376 -11.46 -6.64 15.71
CA LEU A 376 -12.12 -6.61 14.42
C LEU A 376 -11.34 -5.76 13.42
N LEU A 377 -10.89 -4.57 13.86
CA LEU A 377 -10.03 -3.69 13.06
C LEU A 377 -8.70 -4.38 12.70
N LYS A 378 -8.14 -5.13 13.67
CA LYS A 378 -6.94 -5.94 13.48
C LYS A 378 -7.15 -7.03 12.41
N ALA A 379 -8.28 -7.75 12.46
CA ALA A 379 -8.61 -8.77 11.45
C ALA A 379 -8.73 -8.17 10.05
N ILE A 380 -9.38 -7.00 9.91
CA ILE A 380 -9.50 -6.27 8.64
C ILE A 380 -8.11 -5.85 8.13
N SER A 381 -7.27 -5.27 9.00
CA SER A 381 -5.91 -4.82 8.66
C SER A 381 -5.03 -5.97 8.18
N LEU A 382 -5.00 -7.06 8.93
CA LEU A 382 -4.24 -8.28 8.61
C LEU A 382 -4.74 -8.91 7.30
N GLY A 383 -6.05 -9.04 7.14
CA GLY A 383 -6.66 -9.58 5.92
C GLY A 383 -6.28 -8.73 4.70
N ALA A 384 -6.48 -7.42 4.78
CA ALA A 384 -6.19 -6.51 3.66
C ALA A 384 -4.71 -6.57 3.24
N VAL A 385 -3.77 -6.51 4.17
CA VAL A 385 -2.34 -6.42 3.86
C VAL A 385 -1.76 -7.77 3.47
N MET A 386 -2.02 -8.84 4.23
CA MET A 386 -1.36 -10.13 4.00
C MET A 386 -1.81 -10.81 2.70
N PHE A 387 -3.12 -10.79 2.44
CA PHE A 387 -3.67 -11.42 1.24
C PHE A 387 -3.42 -10.62 -0.05
N GLY A 388 -3.09 -9.33 0.05
CA GLY A 388 -2.63 -8.54 -1.09
C GLY A 388 -1.43 -9.16 -1.82
N SER A 389 -0.66 -10.03 -1.14
CA SER A 389 0.47 -10.76 -1.72
C SER A 389 0.08 -11.93 -2.63
N MET A 390 -1.17 -12.39 -2.62
CA MET A 390 -1.59 -13.60 -3.33
C MET A 390 -1.67 -13.44 -4.84
N THR A 391 -1.85 -12.20 -5.33
CA THR A 391 -1.85 -11.90 -6.76
C THR A 391 -1.02 -10.65 -7.05
N TYR A 392 -0.71 -10.43 -8.33
CA TYR A 392 0.00 -9.21 -8.72
C TYR A 392 -0.88 -7.96 -8.70
N ILE A 393 -2.22 -8.12 -8.64
CA ILE A 393 -3.19 -7.02 -8.65
C ILE A 393 -3.52 -6.56 -7.23
N GLY A 394 -3.42 -7.44 -6.24
CA GLY A 394 -3.84 -7.16 -4.86
C GLY A 394 -3.13 -5.99 -4.18
N ASN A 395 -1.95 -5.59 -4.66
CA ASN A 395 -1.26 -4.39 -4.18
C ASN A 395 -0.38 -3.80 -5.30
N GLY A 396 -0.37 -2.47 -5.44
CA GLY A 396 0.40 -1.76 -6.48
C GLY A 396 1.88 -2.14 -6.58
N PRO A 397 2.64 -2.27 -5.47
CA PRO A 397 4.03 -2.71 -5.50
C PRO A 397 4.25 -4.07 -6.15
N ASN A 398 3.30 -5.00 -6.08
CA ASN A 398 3.43 -6.34 -6.64
C ASN A 398 3.63 -6.30 -8.15
N PHE A 399 2.76 -5.55 -8.83
CA PHE A 399 2.85 -5.35 -10.29
C PHE A 399 4.13 -4.67 -10.69
N MET A 400 4.55 -3.63 -9.94
CA MET A 400 5.79 -2.91 -10.19
C MET A 400 7.01 -3.84 -10.07
N VAL A 401 7.08 -4.66 -9.03
CA VAL A 401 8.17 -5.64 -8.81
C VAL A 401 8.22 -6.65 -9.95
N LYS A 402 7.05 -7.21 -10.35
CA LYS A 402 6.92 -8.10 -11.50
C LYS A 402 7.45 -7.45 -12.78
N ALA A 403 6.99 -6.25 -13.10
CA ALA A 403 7.38 -5.54 -14.31
C ALA A 403 8.90 -5.24 -14.34
N ILE A 404 9.51 -4.89 -13.20
CA ILE A 404 10.96 -4.68 -13.10
C ILE A 404 11.71 -6.00 -13.33
N ALA A 405 11.23 -7.11 -12.76
CA ALA A 405 11.84 -8.43 -12.92
C ALA A 405 11.77 -8.90 -14.39
N GLU A 406 10.63 -8.75 -15.05
CA GLU A 406 10.43 -9.13 -16.45
C GLU A 406 11.28 -8.28 -17.42
N ARG A 407 11.39 -6.98 -17.18
CA ARG A 407 12.31 -6.09 -17.94
C ARG A 407 13.79 -6.49 -17.79
N ARG A 408 14.14 -7.24 -16.77
CA ARG A 408 15.48 -7.81 -16.53
C ARG A 408 15.60 -9.26 -17.02
N GLY A 409 14.63 -9.75 -17.78
CA GLY A 409 14.63 -11.08 -18.39
C GLY A 409 14.23 -12.23 -17.46
N ILE A 410 13.69 -11.94 -16.27
CA ILE A 410 13.18 -12.97 -15.37
C ILE A 410 11.74 -13.29 -15.77
N LYS A 411 11.49 -14.50 -16.27
CA LYS A 411 10.15 -14.95 -16.63
C LYS A 411 9.33 -15.21 -15.35
N MET A 412 8.46 -14.26 -15.03
CA MET A 412 7.57 -14.40 -13.88
C MET A 412 6.34 -15.27 -14.22
N PRO A 413 5.74 -15.96 -13.24
CA PRO A 413 4.46 -16.63 -13.41
C PRO A 413 3.39 -15.69 -13.99
N SER A 414 2.41 -16.26 -14.71
CA SER A 414 1.27 -15.48 -15.19
C SER A 414 0.41 -14.96 -14.04
N PHE A 415 -0.56 -14.09 -14.35
CA PHE A 415 -1.50 -13.57 -13.36
C PHE A 415 -2.46 -14.65 -12.81
N PHE A 416 -2.66 -15.70 -13.59
CA PHE A 416 -3.56 -16.82 -13.29
C PHE A 416 -2.83 -18.14 -13.54
#